data_dafd13e35e329bbcd52bc729def21bf9
#
_entry.id   dafd13e35e329bbcd52bc729def21bf9
#
_cell.length_a   1.000
_cell.length_b   1.000
_cell.length_c   1.000
_cell.angle_alpha   90.00
_cell.angle_beta   90.00
_cell.angle_gamma   90.00
#
_symmetry.space_group_name_H-M   'P 1'
#
loop_
_entity.id
_entity.type
_entity.pdbx_description
1 polymer ?
#
loop_
_entity_poly.entity_id
_entity_poly.type
_entity_poly.pdbx_seq_one_letter_code
_entity_poly.pdbx_strand_id
1 'polypeptide(L)'
;FLFNPDSTRKSGYVPPIVFSKLLISNEDVIPGTNSILRQSLDDTRKLTLSHKENIFTIQFAALDYTEPSEIQYAYILEGFEKAWNYVGKQRMATYTNLPKGHYVFKVRSTNAEGIWTENTRLLDIEVLPSFWETPFAYFLYVLFVLLIIVTAVYILFTIYRLKHEVSVEQQMTNMKLRFFTDISHELRTPLTLVSGP
;
A
#
# COMPACT_ATOMS: atom_id res chain seq x y z
N PHE A 1 37.94 -58.62 1.87
CA PHE A 1 37.47 -57.35 1.21
C PHE A 1 37.79 -56.20 2.14
N LEU A 2 38.83 -55.44 1.81
CA LEU A 2 39.13 -54.17 2.47
C LEU A 2 38.21 -53.11 1.84
N PHE A 3 37.22 -52.63 2.56
CA PHE A 3 36.44 -51.48 2.20
C PHE A 3 37.32 -50.22 2.34
N ASN A 4 37.60 -49.55 1.21
CA ASN A 4 38.30 -48.25 1.24
C ASN A 4 37.25 -47.14 1.28
N PRO A 5 37.08 -46.43 2.43
CA PRO A 5 36.08 -45.38 2.58
C PRO A 5 36.35 -44.17 1.65
N ASP A 6 37.60 -44.00 1.15
CA ASP A 6 37.95 -42.93 0.24
C ASP A 6 37.54 -43.19 -1.23
N SER A 7 37.03 -44.39 -1.53
CA SER A 7 36.55 -44.76 -2.88
C SER A 7 35.09 -44.41 -3.14
N THR A 8 34.36 -43.88 -2.17
CA THR A 8 33.03 -43.33 -2.39
C THR A 8 33.18 -42.07 -3.28
N ARG A 9 32.88 -42.25 -4.57
CA ARG A 9 32.81 -41.11 -5.50
C ARG A 9 31.82 -40.13 -4.93
N LYS A 10 32.31 -38.90 -4.64
CA LYS A 10 31.42 -37.76 -4.32
C LYS A 10 30.41 -37.64 -5.46
N SER A 11 29.15 -37.76 -5.14
CA SER A 11 28.08 -37.64 -6.12
C SER A 11 28.09 -36.20 -6.63
N GLY A 12 28.48 -35.97 -7.89
CA GLY A 12 28.34 -34.67 -8.53
C GLY A 12 26.89 -34.35 -8.91
N TYR A 13 25.91 -35.09 -8.33
CA TYR A 13 24.50 -34.86 -8.60
C TYR A 13 24.05 -33.53 -8.05
N VAL A 14 23.40 -32.74 -8.93
CA VAL A 14 22.80 -31.44 -8.59
C VAL A 14 21.30 -31.63 -8.56
N PRO A 15 20.67 -31.69 -7.36
CA PRO A 15 19.26 -31.97 -7.27
C PRO A 15 18.45 -30.77 -7.82
N PRO A 16 17.47 -30.96 -8.70
CA PRO A 16 16.59 -29.91 -9.14
C PRO A 16 15.72 -29.43 -7.99
N ILE A 17 15.54 -28.10 -7.89
CA ILE A 17 14.69 -27.47 -6.88
C ILE A 17 13.32 -27.20 -7.51
N VAL A 18 12.26 -27.58 -6.80
CA VAL A 18 10.87 -27.36 -7.19
C VAL A 18 10.13 -26.53 -6.14
N PHE A 19 9.17 -25.75 -6.58
CA PHE A 19 8.24 -25.08 -5.70
C PHE A 19 7.02 -25.97 -5.47
N SER A 20 6.85 -26.43 -4.24
CA SER A 20 5.83 -27.45 -3.93
C SER A 20 4.46 -26.83 -3.63
N LYS A 21 4.42 -25.69 -2.91
CA LYS A 21 3.16 -25.06 -2.50
C LYS A 21 3.31 -23.55 -2.34
N LEU A 22 2.20 -22.84 -2.56
CA LEU A 22 1.98 -21.46 -2.15
C LEU A 22 0.90 -21.44 -1.07
N LEU A 23 1.18 -20.79 0.06
CA LEU A 23 0.16 -20.50 1.06
C LEU A 23 -0.05 -18.99 1.11
N ILE A 24 -1.30 -18.57 1.26
CA ILE A 24 -1.66 -17.16 1.52
C ILE A 24 -2.44 -17.15 2.82
N SER A 25 -2.01 -16.29 3.75
CA SER A 25 -2.56 -16.25 5.11
C SER A 25 -2.65 -17.64 5.78
N ASN A 26 -1.65 -18.48 5.51
CA ASN A 26 -1.51 -19.86 5.99
C ASN A 26 -2.53 -20.87 5.41
N GLU A 27 -3.24 -20.52 4.34
CA GLU A 27 -4.12 -21.41 3.59
C GLU A 27 -3.48 -21.80 2.27
N ASP A 28 -3.59 -23.10 1.90
CA ASP A 28 -3.05 -23.63 0.64
C ASP A 28 -3.77 -23.01 -0.56
N VAL A 29 -3.00 -22.44 -1.50
CA VAL A 29 -3.53 -21.94 -2.78
C VAL A 29 -3.60 -23.09 -3.78
N ILE A 30 -4.81 -23.52 -4.10
CA ILE A 30 -5.06 -24.56 -5.09
C ILE A 30 -5.10 -23.94 -6.49
N PRO A 31 -4.36 -24.47 -7.48
CA PRO A 31 -4.44 -24.01 -8.86
C PRO A 31 -5.86 -24.10 -9.43
N GLY A 32 -6.29 -23.04 -10.14
CA GLY A 32 -7.63 -23.00 -10.72
C GLY A 32 -7.90 -21.73 -11.53
N THR A 33 -8.99 -21.71 -12.28
CA THR A 33 -9.35 -20.59 -13.15
C THR A 33 -9.60 -19.27 -12.41
N ASN A 34 -10.07 -19.32 -11.16
CA ASN A 34 -10.34 -18.15 -10.30
C ASN A 34 -9.30 -18.03 -9.17
N SER A 35 -8.22 -18.80 -9.22
CA SER A 35 -7.15 -18.74 -8.25
C SER A 35 -6.04 -17.81 -8.72
N ILE A 36 -5.24 -17.31 -7.79
CA ILE A 36 -3.99 -16.58 -8.04
C ILE A 36 -3.03 -17.46 -8.86
N LEU A 37 -3.04 -18.77 -8.62
CA LEU A 37 -2.32 -19.76 -9.42
C LEU A 37 -3.25 -20.34 -10.47
N ARG A 38 -2.93 -20.11 -11.75
CA ARG A 38 -3.63 -20.77 -12.87
C ARG A 38 -3.16 -22.20 -13.12
N GLN A 39 -1.94 -22.49 -12.73
CA GLN A 39 -1.25 -23.77 -12.88
C GLN A 39 -0.43 -24.07 -11.62
N SER A 40 0.28 -25.19 -11.58
CA SER A 40 1.19 -25.51 -10.46
C SER A 40 2.16 -24.36 -10.19
N LEU A 41 2.52 -24.14 -8.93
CA LEU A 41 3.49 -23.11 -8.56
C LEU A 41 4.84 -23.34 -9.26
N ASP A 42 5.23 -24.60 -9.44
CA ASP A 42 6.47 -24.96 -10.12
C ASP A 42 6.48 -24.58 -11.61
N ASP A 43 5.33 -24.64 -12.28
CA ASP A 43 5.18 -24.23 -13.68
C ASP A 43 4.99 -22.71 -13.83
N THR A 44 4.75 -22.03 -12.72
CA THR A 44 4.49 -20.58 -12.70
C THR A 44 5.81 -19.82 -12.69
N ARG A 45 6.03 -18.98 -13.69
CA ARG A 45 7.20 -18.12 -13.76
C ARG A 45 7.02 -16.79 -13.03
N LYS A 46 5.79 -16.27 -13.03
CA LYS A 46 5.44 -14.98 -12.43
C LYS A 46 4.22 -15.13 -11.54
N LEU A 47 4.38 -14.77 -10.26
CA LEU A 47 3.33 -14.72 -9.26
C LEU A 47 2.92 -13.27 -9.07
N THR A 48 1.64 -12.96 -9.27
CA THR A 48 1.11 -11.61 -9.05
C THR A 48 0.24 -11.63 -7.80
N LEU A 49 0.64 -10.85 -6.80
CA LEU A 49 -0.04 -10.71 -5.52
C LEU A 49 -0.73 -9.34 -5.44
N SER A 50 -1.95 -9.29 -4.97
CA SER A 50 -2.62 -8.03 -4.65
C SER A 50 -2.26 -7.58 -3.24
N HIS A 51 -2.59 -6.34 -2.90
CA HIS A 51 -2.39 -5.80 -1.56
C HIS A 51 -3.06 -6.61 -0.44
N LYS A 52 -4.06 -7.43 -0.76
CA LYS A 52 -4.76 -8.27 0.22
C LYS A 52 -3.97 -9.52 0.61
N GLU A 53 -3.14 -10.03 -0.30
CA GLU A 53 -2.26 -11.18 -0.07
C GLU A 53 -0.96 -10.75 0.60
N ASN A 54 -1.07 -10.06 1.73
CA ASN A 54 0.05 -9.46 2.45
C ASN A 54 0.91 -10.44 3.25
N ILE A 55 0.45 -11.69 3.42
CA ILE A 55 1.18 -12.78 4.07
C ILE A 55 1.18 -13.97 3.12
N PHE A 56 2.34 -14.35 2.62
CA PHE A 56 2.47 -15.53 1.78
C PHE A 56 3.69 -16.37 2.16
N THR A 57 3.58 -17.67 1.94
CA THR A 57 4.64 -18.63 2.19
C THR A 57 4.87 -19.46 0.93
N ILE A 58 6.12 -19.53 0.50
CA ILE A 58 6.55 -20.39 -0.60
C ILE A 58 7.22 -21.60 0.01
N GLN A 59 6.72 -22.79 -0.30
CA GLN A 59 7.36 -24.04 0.05
C GLN A 59 8.15 -24.56 -1.15
N PHE A 60 9.34 -25.07 -0.87
CA PHE A 60 10.27 -25.58 -1.88
C PHE A 60 10.95 -26.88 -1.41
N ALA A 61 11.40 -27.67 -2.34
CA ALA A 61 12.16 -28.88 -2.04
C ALA A 61 13.17 -29.16 -3.16
N ALA A 62 14.32 -29.67 -2.79
CA ALA A 62 15.27 -30.26 -3.74
C ALA A 62 14.91 -31.76 -3.94
N LEU A 63 14.86 -32.20 -5.19
CA LEU A 63 14.50 -33.56 -5.56
C LEU A 63 15.75 -34.45 -5.49
N ASP A 64 16.17 -34.76 -4.27
CA ASP A 64 17.21 -35.78 -4.00
C ASP A 64 16.57 -36.88 -3.17
N TYR A 65 16.63 -38.09 -3.71
CA TYR A 65 16.04 -39.27 -3.09
C TYR A 65 17.04 -40.10 -2.25
N THR A 66 18.30 -39.66 -2.22
CA THR A 66 19.35 -40.40 -1.48
C THR A 66 19.27 -40.09 0.01
N GLU A 67 19.43 -38.81 0.39
CA GLU A 67 19.36 -38.36 1.78
C GLU A 67 18.66 -37.02 1.87
N PRO A 68 17.35 -36.94 1.65
CA PRO A 68 16.60 -35.66 1.58
C PRO A 68 16.58 -34.88 2.91
N SER A 69 16.90 -35.58 4.03
CA SER A 69 16.97 -34.95 5.36
C SER A 69 18.25 -34.15 5.61
N GLU A 70 19.31 -34.36 4.80
CA GLU A 70 20.61 -33.70 4.99
C GLU A 70 20.76 -32.45 4.12
N ILE A 71 19.84 -32.22 3.18
CA ILE A 71 19.89 -31.07 2.28
C ILE A 71 19.62 -29.77 3.05
N GLN A 72 20.50 -28.80 2.84
CA GLN A 72 20.35 -27.45 3.36
C GLN A 72 19.92 -26.48 2.27
N TYR A 73 19.20 -25.45 2.66
CA TYR A 73 18.64 -24.46 1.76
C TYR A 73 19.09 -23.07 2.11
N ALA A 74 19.18 -22.22 1.09
CA ALA A 74 19.28 -20.79 1.25
C ALA A 74 18.36 -20.12 0.22
N TYR A 75 17.73 -19.04 0.63
CA TYR A 75 16.90 -18.24 -0.26
C TYR A 75 17.18 -16.75 -0.11
N ILE A 76 16.77 -16.00 -1.11
CA ILE A 76 16.83 -14.54 -1.11
C ILE A 76 15.65 -14.02 -1.94
N LEU A 77 15.03 -12.93 -1.47
CA LEU A 77 14.08 -12.13 -2.24
C LEU A 77 14.79 -10.87 -2.73
N GLU A 78 15.33 -10.93 -3.95
CA GLU A 78 15.99 -9.78 -4.55
C GLU A 78 14.99 -8.62 -4.74
N GLY A 79 15.43 -7.41 -4.45
CA GLY A 79 14.59 -6.22 -4.38
C GLY A 79 14.08 -5.91 -2.98
N PHE A 80 14.13 -6.89 -2.05
CA PHE A 80 13.75 -6.71 -0.65
C PHE A 80 14.92 -7.00 0.31
N GLU A 81 15.59 -8.14 0.12
CA GLU A 81 16.70 -8.60 0.95
C GLU A 81 18.06 -8.29 0.30
N LYS A 82 19.06 -8.03 1.13
CA LYS A 82 20.43 -7.71 0.68
C LYS A 82 21.38 -8.91 0.71
N ALA A 83 21.02 -9.97 1.40
CA ALA A 83 21.87 -11.15 1.59
C ALA A 83 21.03 -12.43 1.58
N TRP A 84 21.69 -13.56 1.30
CA TRP A 84 21.08 -14.87 1.36
C TRP A 84 20.72 -15.26 2.79
N ASN A 85 19.51 -15.77 2.99
CA ASN A 85 19.04 -16.37 4.22
C ASN A 85 19.39 -17.85 4.21
N TYR A 86 20.34 -18.26 5.03
CA TYR A 86 20.71 -19.66 5.20
C TYR A 86 19.82 -20.27 6.28
N VAL A 87 18.89 -21.13 5.87
CA VAL A 87 17.81 -21.65 6.72
C VAL A 87 17.99 -23.11 7.10
N GLY A 88 19.13 -23.70 6.75
CA GLY A 88 19.41 -25.10 7.03
C GLY A 88 18.39 -26.01 6.35
N LYS A 89 17.74 -26.87 7.11
CA LYS A 89 16.79 -27.87 6.59
C LYS A 89 15.35 -27.33 6.39
N GLN A 90 15.10 -26.08 6.68
CA GLN A 90 13.79 -25.45 6.49
C GLN A 90 13.47 -25.33 4.99
N ARG A 91 12.27 -25.76 4.61
CA ARG A 91 11.81 -25.84 3.22
C ARG A 91 10.70 -24.81 2.90
N MET A 92 10.68 -23.72 3.62
CA MET A 92 9.68 -22.65 3.42
C MET A 92 10.28 -21.28 3.68
N ALA A 93 9.78 -20.31 2.96
CA ALA A 93 10.05 -18.88 3.13
C ALA A 93 8.74 -18.12 3.29
N THR A 94 8.59 -17.37 4.38
CA THR A 94 7.38 -16.59 4.65
C THR A 94 7.71 -15.12 4.61
N TYR A 95 6.91 -14.37 3.88
CA TYR A 95 7.01 -12.92 3.76
C TYR A 95 5.72 -12.26 4.22
N THR A 96 5.86 -11.11 4.88
CA THR A 96 4.74 -10.32 5.39
C THR A 96 4.87 -8.87 4.95
N ASN A 97 3.76 -8.25 4.54
CA ASN A 97 3.69 -6.82 4.20
C ASN A 97 4.77 -6.35 3.22
N LEU A 98 4.99 -7.11 2.14
CA LEU A 98 5.88 -6.67 1.08
C LEU A 98 5.34 -5.38 0.44
N PRO A 99 6.16 -4.34 0.27
CA PRO A 99 5.78 -3.16 -0.47
C PRO A 99 5.40 -3.49 -1.92
N LYS A 100 4.61 -2.62 -2.56
CA LYS A 100 4.36 -2.74 -4.01
C LYS A 100 5.68 -2.71 -4.78
N GLY A 101 5.83 -3.59 -5.77
CA GLY A 101 7.05 -3.67 -6.56
C GLY A 101 7.25 -5.01 -7.25
N HIS A 102 8.40 -5.14 -7.87
CA HIS A 102 8.85 -6.35 -8.53
C HIS A 102 10.00 -6.96 -7.75
N TYR A 103 9.92 -8.25 -7.49
CA TYR A 103 10.89 -9.02 -6.71
C TYR A 103 11.22 -10.31 -7.43
N VAL A 104 12.41 -10.84 -7.19
CA VAL A 104 12.81 -12.17 -7.69
C VAL A 104 13.16 -13.06 -6.51
N PHE A 105 12.32 -14.04 -6.26
CA PHE A 105 12.59 -15.07 -5.24
C PHE A 105 13.54 -16.10 -5.81
N LYS A 106 14.66 -16.33 -5.13
CA LYS A 106 15.71 -17.28 -5.52
C LYS A 106 15.93 -18.26 -4.40
N VAL A 107 15.99 -19.55 -4.75
CA VAL A 107 16.32 -20.63 -3.82
C VAL A 107 17.46 -21.45 -4.38
N ARG A 108 18.39 -21.83 -3.52
CA ARG A 108 19.45 -22.79 -3.81
C ARG A 108 19.55 -23.83 -2.71
N SER A 109 20.13 -24.97 -3.01
CA SER A 109 20.30 -26.06 -2.03
C SER A 109 21.70 -26.63 -2.06
N THR A 110 22.05 -27.37 -1.03
CA THR A 110 23.17 -28.29 -1.07
C THR A 110 22.75 -29.60 -1.74
N ASN A 111 23.73 -30.42 -2.13
CA ASN A 111 23.49 -31.88 -2.39
C ASN A 111 23.42 -32.65 -1.05
N ALA A 112 23.23 -33.99 -1.13
CA ALA A 112 23.21 -34.87 0.03
C ALA A 112 24.51 -34.84 0.87
N GLU A 113 25.64 -34.46 0.27
CA GLU A 113 26.93 -34.35 0.94
C GLU A 113 27.14 -32.96 1.64
N GLY A 114 26.14 -32.09 1.64
CA GLY A 114 26.23 -30.74 2.22
C GLY A 114 27.00 -29.71 1.37
N ILE A 115 27.32 -30.05 0.11
CA ILE A 115 28.02 -29.15 -0.81
C ILE A 115 26.99 -28.26 -1.51
N TRP A 116 27.18 -26.95 -1.43
CA TRP A 116 26.34 -25.96 -2.14
C TRP A 116 26.44 -26.16 -3.64
N THR A 117 25.28 -26.29 -4.28
CA THR A 117 25.18 -26.43 -5.74
C THR A 117 24.89 -25.11 -6.40
N GLU A 118 25.23 -24.97 -7.69
CA GLU A 118 24.90 -23.77 -8.48
C GLU A 118 23.45 -23.76 -8.95
N ASN A 119 22.67 -24.80 -8.63
CA ASN A 119 21.28 -24.91 -9.02
C ASN A 119 20.41 -23.90 -8.25
N THR A 120 19.97 -22.88 -8.97
CA THR A 120 19.11 -21.83 -8.40
C THR A 120 17.75 -21.86 -9.10
N ARG A 121 16.67 -22.00 -8.33
CA ARG A 121 15.30 -21.85 -8.82
C ARG A 121 14.82 -20.43 -8.62
N LEU A 122 14.17 -19.86 -9.64
CA LEU A 122 13.71 -18.47 -9.67
C LEU A 122 12.18 -18.42 -9.77
N LEU A 123 11.59 -17.42 -9.10
CA LEU A 123 10.17 -17.08 -9.21
C LEU A 123 10.04 -15.55 -9.18
N ASP A 124 9.51 -14.98 -10.25
CA ASP A 124 9.21 -13.55 -10.30
C ASP A 124 7.95 -13.25 -9.47
N ILE A 125 8.03 -12.28 -8.58
CA ILE A 125 6.92 -11.88 -7.72
C ILE A 125 6.62 -10.40 -7.96
N GLU A 126 5.38 -10.12 -8.34
CA GLU A 126 4.87 -8.76 -8.50
C GLU A 126 3.80 -8.47 -7.47
N VAL A 127 4.02 -7.46 -6.63
CA VAL A 127 3.04 -6.97 -5.66
C VAL A 127 2.37 -5.72 -6.22
N LEU A 128 1.07 -5.82 -6.49
CA LEU A 128 0.28 -4.73 -7.04
C LEU A 128 0.01 -3.62 -6.01
N PRO A 129 -0.06 -2.36 -6.44
CA PRO A 129 -0.43 -1.27 -5.56
C PRO A 129 -1.87 -1.41 -5.06
N SER A 130 -2.14 -0.89 -3.87
CA SER A 130 -3.52 -0.73 -3.38
C SER A 130 -4.29 0.26 -4.26
N PHE A 131 -5.62 0.10 -4.34
CA PHE A 131 -6.49 1.04 -5.06
C PHE A 131 -6.23 2.51 -4.67
N TRP A 132 -5.99 2.77 -3.38
CA TRP A 132 -5.73 4.10 -2.85
C TRP A 132 -4.38 4.71 -3.28
N GLU A 133 -3.47 3.89 -3.79
CA GLU A 133 -2.14 4.29 -4.25
C GLU A 133 -2.03 4.36 -5.79
N THR A 134 -3.16 4.29 -6.48
CA THR A 134 -3.20 4.42 -7.94
C THR A 134 -3.16 5.89 -8.35
N PRO A 135 -2.65 6.24 -9.54
CA PRO A 135 -2.70 7.60 -10.07
C PRO A 135 -4.12 8.18 -10.12
N PHE A 136 -5.10 7.31 -10.36
CA PHE A 136 -6.52 7.69 -10.36
C PHE A 136 -7.01 8.11 -8.97
N ALA A 137 -6.60 7.42 -7.91
CA ALA A 137 -6.94 7.80 -6.54
C ALA A 137 -6.33 9.16 -6.17
N TYR A 138 -5.08 9.43 -6.55
CA TYR A 138 -4.47 10.74 -6.34
C TYR A 138 -5.19 11.86 -7.08
N PHE A 139 -5.64 11.62 -8.31
CA PHE A 139 -6.48 12.57 -9.04
C PHE A 139 -7.78 12.90 -8.29
N LEU A 140 -8.46 11.87 -7.75
CA LEU A 140 -9.66 12.06 -6.93
C LEU A 140 -9.39 12.87 -5.65
N TYR A 141 -8.24 12.63 -4.99
CA TYR A 141 -7.86 13.40 -3.81
C TYR A 141 -7.67 14.89 -4.13
N VAL A 142 -6.97 15.19 -5.22
CA VAL A 142 -6.78 16.58 -5.67
C VAL A 142 -8.13 17.23 -5.98
N LEU A 143 -9.02 16.55 -6.69
CA LEU A 143 -10.36 17.03 -7.02
C LEU A 143 -11.18 17.30 -5.75
N PHE A 144 -11.11 16.41 -4.77
CA PHE A 144 -11.82 16.55 -3.49
C PHE A 144 -11.33 17.75 -2.68
N VAL A 145 -10.00 17.95 -2.60
CA VAL A 145 -9.41 19.11 -1.94
C VAL A 145 -9.82 20.41 -2.63
N LEU A 146 -9.83 20.44 -3.97
CA LEU A 146 -10.24 21.58 -4.75
C LEU A 146 -11.71 21.95 -4.50
N LEU A 147 -12.58 20.93 -4.42
CA LEU A 147 -14.00 21.12 -4.09
C LEU A 147 -14.19 21.74 -2.69
N ILE A 148 -13.41 21.29 -1.69
CA ILE A 148 -13.44 21.88 -0.34
C ILE A 148 -13.02 23.36 -0.40
N ILE A 149 -11.95 23.69 -1.12
CA ILE A 149 -11.48 25.09 -1.25
C ILE A 149 -12.54 25.96 -1.89
N VAL A 150 -13.14 25.51 -3.01
CA VAL A 150 -14.20 26.25 -3.71
C VAL A 150 -15.40 26.50 -2.78
N THR A 151 -15.82 25.46 -2.04
CA THR A 151 -16.92 25.56 -1.09
C THR A 151 -16.61 26.55 0.04
N ALA A 152 -15.39 26.51 0.59
CA ALA A 152 -14.95 27.43 1.63
C ALA A 152 -14.94 28.89 1.12
N VAL A 153 -14.41 29.13 -0.07
CA VAL A 153 -14.40 30.47 -0.70
C VAL A 153 -15.83 30.96 -0.94
N TYR A 154 -16.72 30.10 -1.42
CA TYR A 154 -18.13 30.45 -1.62
C TYR A 154 -18.81 30.86 -0.30
N ILE A 155 -18.60 30.09 0.78
CA ILE A 155 -19.14 30.41 2.11
C ILE A 155 -18.61 31.77 2.61
N LEU A 156 -17.29 31.97 2.52
CA LEU A 156 -16.67 33.23 2.93
C LEU A 156 -17.21 34.44 2.13
N PHE A 157 -17.38 34.28 0.83
CA PHE A 157 -17.96 35.33 -0.03
C PHE A 157 -19.41 35.62 0.35
N THR A 158 -20.21 34.60 0.63
CA THR A 158 -21.60 34.75 1.07
C THR A 158 -21.67 35.48 2.42
N ILE A 159 -20.84 35.14 3.38
CA ILE A 159 -20.77 35.83 4.69
C ILE A 159 -20.36 37.30 4.50
N TYR A 160 -19.38 37.54 3.62
CA TYR A 160 -18.93 38.93 3.34
C TYR A 160 -20.07 39.77 2.73
N ARG A 161 -20.81 39.24 1.74
CA ARG A 161 -21.97 39.93 1.15
C ARG A 161 -23.03 40.24 2.19
N LEU A 162 -23.41 39.26 3.01
CA LEU A 162 -24.44 39.45 4.06
C LEU A 162 -24.01 40.55 5.07
N LYS A 163 -22.77 40.55 5.51
CA LYS A 163 -22.25 41.59 6.40
C LYS A 163 -22.30 42.99 5.77
N HIS A 164 -21.99 43.10 4.49
CA HIS A 164 -22.05 44.35 3.77
C HIS A 164 -23.50 44.87 3.64
N GLU A 165 -24.47 44.01 3.33
CA GLU A 165 -25.88 44.38 3.25
C GLU A 165 -26.40 44.88 4.60
N VAL A 166 -26.12 44.19 5.69
CA VAL A 166 -26.53 44.58 7.05
C VAL A 166 -25.91 45.93 7.46
N SER A 167 -24.64 46.18 7.12
CA SER A 167 -23.99 47.45 7.45
C SER A 167 -24.59 48.64 6.72
N VAL A 168 -24.99 48.45 5.46
CA VAL A 168 -25.67 49.52 4.66
C VAL A 168 -27.04 49.81 5.22
N GLU A 169 -27.85 48.81 5.59
CA GLU A 169 -29.15 49.01 6.24
C GLU A 169 -29.03 49.73 7.57
N GLN A 170 -28.05 49.39 8.40
CA GLN A 170 -27.81 50.07 9.68
C GLN A 170 -27.44 51.53 9.47
N GLN A 171 -26.59 51.86 8.47
CA GLN A 171 -26.24 53.24 8.14
C GLN A 171 -27.46 54.04 7.69
N MET A 172 -28.28 53.46 6.82
CA MET A 172 -29.54 54.09 6.37
C MET A 172 -30.50 54.35 7.54
N THR A 173 -30.65 53.41 8.45
CA THR A 173 -31.50 53.54 9.62
C THR A 173 -30.97 54.62 10.57
N ASN A 174 -29.67 54.67 10.81
CA ASN A 174 -29.04 55.71 11.62
C ASN A 174 -29.15 57.11 11.00
N MET A 175 -29.01 57.23 9.68
CA MET A 175 -29.24 58.48 8.98
C MET A 175 -30.70 58.99 9.11
N LYS A 176 -31.69 58.09 8.95
CA LYS A 176 -33.10 58.40 9.17
C LYS A 176 -33.36 58.88 10.59
N LEU A 177 -32.83 58.23 11.60
CA LEU A 177 -32.98 58.61 13.00
C LEU A 177 -32.37 59.96 13.30
N ARG A 178 -31.17 60.29 12.79
CA ARG A 178 -30.54 61.59 12.93
C ARG A 178 -31.39 62.70 12.26
N PHE A 179 -31.85 62.44 11.05
CA PHE A 179 -32.70 63.42 10.34
C PHE A 179 -33.98 63.73 11.13
N PHE A 180 -34.65 62.73 11.68
CA PHE A 180 -35.84 62.93 12.52
C PHE A 180 -35.50 63.67 13.83
N THR A 181 -34.36 63.42 14.44
CA THR A 181 -33.90 64.06 15.65
C THR A 181 -33.61 65.56 15.38
N ASP A 182 -32.88 65.85 14.29
CA ASP A 182 -32.51 67.18 13.89
C ASP A 182 -33.75 68.03 13.54
N ILE A 183 -34.68 67.50 12.75
CA ILE A 183 -35.97 68.14 12.44
C ILE A 183 -36.76 68.40 13.72
N SER A 184 -36.82 67.45 14.64
CA SER A 184 -37.54 67.64 15.90
C SER A 184 -36.96 68.83 16.75
N HIS A 185 -35.63 68.97 16.73
CA HIS A 185 -34.96 70.05 17.38
C HIS A 185 -35.21 71.41 16.67
N GLU A 186 -35.13 71.46 15.35
CA GLU A 186 -35.36 72.70 14.58
C GLU A 186 -36.82 73.11 14.63
N LEU A 187 -37.77 72.19 14.73
CA LEU A 187 -39.19 72.54 14.88
C LEU A 187 -39.55 73.01 16.32
N ARG A 188 -38.82 72.57 17.34
CA ARG A 188 -39.08 72.94 18.74
C ARG A 188 -38.75 74.39 18.99
N THR A 189 -37.69 74.93 18.37
CA THR A 189 -37.20 76.29 18.55
C THR A 189 -38.24 77.36 18.10
N PRO A 190 -38.85 77.33 16.89
CA PRO A 190 -39.90 78.27 16.50
C PRO A 190 -41.22 78.08 17.25
N LEU A 191 -41.55 76.81 17.67
CA LEU A 191 -42.79 76.55 18.43
C LEU A 191 -42.74 77.14 19.83
N THR A 192 -41.60 77.14 20.48
CA THR A 192 -41.44 77.81 21.79
C THR A 192 -41.49 79.38 21.73
N LEU A 193 -41.13 79.95 20.56
CA LEU A 193 -41.26 81.41 20.33
C LEU A 193 -42.69 81.85 20.06
N VAL A 194 -43.54 81.00 19.50
CA VAL A 194 -44.96 81.31 19.21
C VAL A 194 -45.89 81.06 20.44
N SER A 195 -45.50 80.20 21.39
CA SER A 195 -46.28 79.90 22.59
C SER A 195 -45.84 80.61 23.84
N GLY A 196 -45.01 81.71 23.72
CA GLY A 196 -44.71 82.59 24.83
C GLY A 196 -45.85 83.53 25.11
N PRO A 197 -46.09 83.90 26.41
CA PRO A 197 -47.28 84.56 26.92
C PRO A 197 -47.52 85.90 26.35
#